data_58b842645528bcfc9f4fc509ec6fe6d4
#
_entry.id   58b842645528bcfc9f4fc509ec6fe6d4
#
_cell.length_a   1.000
_cell.length_b   1.000
_cell.length_c   1.000
_cell.angle_alpha   90.00
_cell.angle_beta   90.00
_cell.angle_gamma   90.00
#
_symmetry.space_group_name_H-M   'P 1'
#
loop_
_entity.id
_entity.type
_entity.pdbx_description
1 polymer ?
#
loop_
_entity_poly.entity_id
_entity_poly.type
_entity_poly.pdbx_seq_one_letter_code
_entity_poly.pdbx_strand_id
1 'polypeptide(L)'
;MNVILLQEVPGLGAKGSVANVSPGYARNFLIPKGLAEVGSPGKLAEFQRREEERKSRDSRMAAQAEDITATLNRTVITIEAKAGEGDRLFGSVTSADVASAIWDARRIRVEKKHVHLLEPIKSVGSHMVEVEVAEGFIATVKTIVVPE
;
A
#
# COMPACT_ATOMS: atom_id res chain seq x y z
N MET A 1 -37.19 -5.15 3.79
CA MET A 1 -36.48 -4.80 5.02
C MET A 1 -35.00 -4.73 4.73
N ASN A 2 -34.37 -3.65 5.10
CA ASN A 2 -32.93 -3.49 4.93
C ASN A 2 -32.18 -4.01 6.15
N VAL A 3 -31.15 -4.80 5.89
CA VAL A 3 -30.26 -5.33 6.93
C VAL A 3 -28.81 -5.04 6.59
N ILE A 4 -27.99 -4.88 7.61
CA ILE A 4 -26.55 -4.71 7.48
C ILE A 4 -25.91 -6.08 7.74
N LEU A 5 -25.13 -6.58 6.79
CA LEU A 5 -24.48 -7.88 6.91
C LEU A 5 -23.29 -7.81 7.87
N LEU A 6 -23.29 -8.65 8.89
CA LEU A 6 -22.20 -8.77 9.86
C LEU A 6 -21.13 -9.77 9.38
N GLN A 7 -21.48 -10.61 8.45
CA GLN A 7 -20.61 -11.60 7.83
C GLN A 7 -20.93 -11.70 6.34
N GLU A 8 -20.03 -12.27 5.58
CA GLU A 8 -20.29 -12.57 4.18
C GLU A 8 -21.40 -13.62 4.06
N VAL A 9 -22.46 -13.29 3.31
CA VAL A 9 -23.57 -14.19 3.05
C VAL A 9 -23.64 -14.44 1.55
N PRO A 10 -23.46 -15.69 1.08
CA PRO A 10 -23.58 -16.02 -0.33
C PRO A 10 -24.96 -15.62 -0.88
N GLY A 11 -24.98 -14.95 -2.00
CA GLY A 11 -26.20 -14.48 -2.66
C GLY A 11 -26.76 -13.15 -2.13
N LEU A 12 -26.21 -12.60 -1.05
CA LEU A 12 -26.63 -11.30 -0.49
C LEU A 12 -25.54 -10.23 -0.59
N GLY A 13 -24.32 -10.59 -0.29
CA GLY A 13 -23.20 -9.67 -0.37
C GLY A 13 -22.11 -9.94 0.67
N ALA A 14 -21.11 -9.05 0.72
CA ALA A 14 -19.99 -9.14 1.62
C ALA A 14 -20.29 -8.54 2.99
N LYS A 15 -19.44 -8.83 3.97
CA LYS A 15 -19.49 -8.23 5.31
C LYS A 15 -19.53 -6.70 5.22
N GLY A 16 -20.44 -6.10 5.96
CA GLY A 16 -20.61 -4.65 6.02
C GLY A 16 -21.47 -4.05 4.91
N SER A 17 -21.99 -4.86 3.99
CA SER A 17 -22.91 -4.38 2.96
C SER A 17 -24.35 -4.34 3.45
N VAL A 18 -25.17 -3.53 2.79
CA VAL A 18 -26.61 -3.44 3.05
C VAL A 18 -27.35 -4.31 2.05
N ALA A 19 -28.24 -5.15 2.54
CA ALA A 19 -29.06 -6.02 1.71
C ALA A 19 -30.55 -5.77 1.98
N ASN A 20 -31.36 -5.84 0.93
CA ASN A 20 -32.81 -5.80 1.05
C ASN A 20 -33.33 -7.23 1.01
N VAL A 21 -33.95 -7.66 2.10
CA VAL A 21 -34.47 -9.04 2.25
C VAL A 21 -35.89 -9.00 2.76
N SER A 22 -36.62 -10.13 2.63
CA SER A 22 -37.95 -10.25 3.21
C SER A 22 -37.86 -10.18 4.75
N PRO A 23 -38.87 -9.60 5.44
CA PRO A 23 -38.86 -9.52 6.90
C PRO A 23 -38.78 -10.90 7.56
N GLY A 24 -39.44 -11.90 7.00
CA GLY A 24 -39.39 -13.29 7.52
C GLY A 24 -38.00 -13.90 7.43
N TYR A 25 -37.31 -13.74 6.33
CA TYR A 25 -35.95 -14.22 6.14
C TYR A 25 -34.97 -13.55 7.12
N ALA A 26 -35.08 -12.24 7.26
CA ALA A 26 -34.25 -11.51 8.18
C ALA A 26 -34.46 -11.95 9.64
N ARG A 27 -35.70 -12.01 10.09
CA ARG A 27 -36.03 -12.34 11.47
C ARG A 27 -35.78 -13.81 11.83
N ASN A 28 -36.03 -14.73 10.90
CA ASN A 28 -35.93 -16.16 11.17
C ASN A 28 -34.59 -16.78 10.89
N PHE A 29 -33.78 -16.16 10.03
CA PHE A 29 -32.51 -16.71 9.59
C PHE A 29 -31.31 -15.77 9.87
N LEU A 30 -31.31 -14.59 9.31
CA LEU A 30 -30.14 -13.72 9.36
C LEU A 30 -29.84 -13.18 10.77
N ILE A 31 -30.83 -12.65 11.44
CA ILE A 31 -30.66 -12.05 12.77
C ILE A 31 -30.39 -13.10 13.85
N PRO A 32 -31.16 -14.21 13.98
CA PRO A 32 -30.86 -15.22 14.99
C PRO A 32 -29.51 -15.90 14.83
N LYS A 33 -29.00 -16.02 13.62
CA LYS A 33 -27.68 -16.61 13.34
C LYS A 33 -26.53 -15.63 13.46
N GLY A 34 -26.81 -14.34 13.75
CA GLY A 34 -25.78 -13.32 13.84
C GLY A 34 -25.14 -12.95 12.51
N LEU A 35 -25.80 -13.22 11.40
CA LEU A 35 -25.30 -12.93 10.06
C LEU A 35 -25.56 -11.49 9.62
N ALA A 36 -26.60 -10.87 10.19
CA ALA A 36 -27.00 -9.50 9.87
C ALA A 36 -27.71 -8.85 11.06
N GLU A 37 -27.82 -7.55 11.03
CA GLU A 37 -28.61 -6.78 11.98
C GLU A 37 -29.58 -5.85 11.27
N VAL A 38 -30.60 -5.39 11.99
CA VAL A 38 -31.62 -4.49 11.44
C VAL A 38 -30.98 -3.18 11.02
N GLY A 39 -31.19 -2.80 9.77
CA GLY A 39 -30.75 -1.52 9.23
C GLY A 39 -31.73 -0.40 9.55
N SER A 40 -31.55 0.30 10.69
CA SER A 40 -32.31 1.50 10.98
C SER A 40 -31.82 2.66 10.10
N PRO A 41 -32.65 3.72 9.88
CA PRO A 41 -32.21 4.88 9.10
C PRO A 41 -30.92 5.52 9.64
N GLY A 42 -30.74 5.59 10.95
CA GLY A 42 -29.54 6.12 11.57
C GLY A 42 -28.30 5.24 11.30
N LYS A 43 -28.45 3.92 11.41
CA LYS A 43 -27.35 2.97 11.10
C LYS A 43 -26.99 2.96 9.63
N LEU A 44 -27.98 3.06 8.74
CA LEU A 44 -27.74 3.15 7.30
C LEU A 44 -27.00 4.43 6.92
N ALA A 45 -27.38 5.56 7.51
CA ALA A 45 -26.70 6.83 7.28
C ALA A 45 -25.25 6.78 7.78
N GLU A 46 -25.02 6.22 8.96
CA GLU A 46 -23.67 6.02 9.51
C GLU A 46 -22.82 5.12 8.63
N PHE A 47 -23.39 4.02 8.14
CA PHE A 47 -22.72 3.12 7.22
C PHE A 47 -22.31 3.82 5.93
N GLN A 48 -23.24 4.56 5.31
CA GLN A 48 -22.95 5.32 4.10
C GLN A 48 -21.85 6.35 4.31
N ARG A 49 -21.88 7.06 5.44
CA ARG A 49 -20.84 8.03 5.79
C ARG A 49 -19.47 7.37 5.91
N ARG A 50 -19.39 6.22 6.58
CA ARG A 50 -18.12 5.46 6.71
C ARG A 50 -17.61 4.98 5.36
N GLU A 51 -18.50 4.52 4.49
CA GLU A 51 -18.14 4.09 3.13
C GLU A 51 -17.60 5.25 2.29
N GLU A 52 -18.23 6.41 2.35
CA GLU A 52 -17.78 7.60 1.66
C GLU A 52 -16.43 8.09 2.18
N GLU A 53 -16.25 8.11 3.51
CA GLU A 53 -14.96 8.45 4.12
C GLU A 53 -13.87 7.48 3.72
N ARG A 54 -14.16 6.18 3.68
CA ARG A 54 -13.21 5.16 3.25
C ARG A 54 -12.80 5.34 1.79
N LYS A 55 -13.77 5.52 0.90
CA LYS A 55 -13.52 5.75 -0.53
C LYS A 55 -12.70 7.02 -0.75
N SER A 56 -13.03 8.09 -0.04
CA SER A 56 -12.28 9.35 -0.11
C SER A 56 -10.84 9.18 0.36
N ARG A 57 -10.64 8.44 1.45
CA ARG A 57 -9.31 8.13 1.98
C ARG A 57 -8.49 7.29 1.00
N ASP A 58 -9.09 6.23 0.45
CA ASP A 58 -8.44 5.36 -0.53
C ASP A 58 -8.05 6.13 -1.79
N SER A 59 -8.93 7.03 -2.27
CA SER A 59 -8.64 7.89 -3.42
C SER A 59 -7.47 8.83 -3.16
N ARG A 60 -7.39 9.42 -1.97
CA ARG A 60 -6.26 10.31 -1.59
C ARG A 60 -4.96 9.53 -1.50
N MET A 61 -4.99 8.34 -0.91
CA MET A 61 -3.82 7.48 -0.80
C MET A 61 -3.32 7.05 -2.17
N ALA A 62 -4.22 6.68 -3.08
CA ALA A 62 -3.88 6.32 -4.45
C ALA A 62 -3.26 7.51 -5.21
N ALA A 63 -3.83 8.71 -5.08
CA ALA A 63 -3.28 9.92 -5.69
C ALA A 63 -1.90 10.26 -5.15
N GLN A 64 -1.70 10.15 -3.84
CA GLN A 64 -0.39 10.36 -3.22
C GLN A 64 0.62 9.32 -3.68
N ALA A 65 0.22 8.05 -3.76
CA ALA A 65 1.08 6.98 -4.23
C ALA A 65 1.51 7.20 -5.69
N GLU A 66 0.60 7.67 -6.54
CA GLU A 66 0.90 8.01 -7.93
C GLU A 66 1.92 9.14 -8.01
N ASP A 67 1.72 10.22 -7.25
CA ASP A 67 2.65 11.36 -7.20
C ASP A 67 4.03 10.94 -6.69
N ILE A 68 4.09 10.15 -5.64
CA ILE A 68 5.33 9.62 -5.07
C ILE A 68 6.04 8.72 -6.10
N THR A 69 5.29 7.85 -6.77
CA THR A 69 5.83 6.98 -7.81
C THR A 69 6.44 7.78 -8.95
N ALA A 70 5.73 8.81 -9.44
CA ALA A 70 6.23 9.69 -10.48
C ALA A 70 7.49 10.43 -10.04
N THR A 71 7.52 10.90 -8.80
CA THR A 71 8.70 11.58 -8.22
C THR A 71 9.89 10.64 -8.14
N LEU A 72 9.69 9.42 -7.65
CA LEU A 72 10.75 8.42 -7.53
C LEU A 72 11.28 7.98 -8.91
N ASN A 73 10.42 7.84 -9.92
CA ASN A 73 10.85 7.52 -11.28
C ASN A 73 11.78 8.58 -11.89
N ARG A 74 11.68 9.81 -11.42
CA ARG A 74 12.54 10.92 -11.83
C ARG A 74 13.73 11.15 -10.92
N THR A 75 13.78 10.45 -9.80
CA THR A 75 14.81 10.64 -8.78
C THR A 75 16.03 9.79 -9.09
N VAL A 76 17.20 10.43 -8.99
CA VAL A 76 18.48 9.75 -9.04
C VAL A 76 19.13 9.91 -7.67
N ILE A 77 19.43 8.80 -7.00
CA ILE A 77 20.12 8.82 -5.72
C ILE A 77 21.57 8.41 -5.89
N THR A 78 22.44 9.07 -5.12
CA THR A 78 23.87 8.77 -5.11
C THR A 78 24.23 8.22 -3.74
N ILE A 79 24.86 7.06 -3.72
CA ILE A 79 25.31 6.42 -2.49
C ILE A 79 26.83 6.30 -2.54
N GLU A 80 27.49 6.83 -1.52
CA GLU A 80 28.92 6.68 -1.34
C GLU A 80 29.22 5.39 -0.59
N ALA A 81 30.12 4.59 -1.14
CA ALA A 81 30.52 3.34 -0.51
C ALA A 81 32.03 3.13 -0.72
N LYS A 82 32.66 2.48 0.22
CA LYS A 82 34.08 2.13 0.10
C LYS A 82 34.28 1.09 -0.98
N ALA A 83 35.07 1.41 -1.97
CA ALA A 83 35.38 0.54 -3.08
C ALA A 83 36.81 0.03 -2.99
N GLY A 84 36.99 -1.23 -3.38
CA GLY A 84 38.29 -1.85 -3.56
C GLY A 84 38.75 -1.84 -5.02
N GLU A 85 39.67 -2.70 -5.35
CA GLU A 85 40.15 -2.88 -6.73
C GLU A 85 39.05 -3.41 -7.63
N GLY A 86 38.99 -2.95 -8.89
CA GLY A 86 38.09 -3.45 -9.90
C GLY A 86 36.63 -3.08 -9.70
N ASP A 87 36.37 -1.90 -9.16
CA ASP A 87 35.01 -1.33 -8.94
C ASP A 87 34.13 -2.18 -8.01
N ARG A 88 34.75 -3.05 -7.21
CA ARG A 88 34.04 -3.82 -6.19
C ARG A 88 34.00 -3.06 -4.88
N LEU A 89 32.84 -3.11 -4.22
CA LEU A 89 32.67 -2.55 -2.89
C LEU A 89 33.27 -3.47 -1.84
N PHE A 90 33.87 -2.92 -0.79
CA PHE A 90 34.31 -3.70 0.37
C PHE A 90 33.12 -4.28 1.15
N GLY A 91 31.99 -3.61 1.10
CA GLY A 91 30.73 -4.06 1.67
C GLY A 91 29.67 -4.19 0.58
N SER A 92 28.42 -4.07 0.96
CA SER A 92 27.30 -4.08 0.05
C SER A 92 26.32 -2.96 0.36
N VAL A 93 25.64 -2.47 -0.68
CA VAL A 93 24.52 -1.53 -0.51
C VAL A 93 23.26 -2.35 -0.39
N THR A 94 22.59 -2.24 0.74
CA THR A 94 21.38 -2.98 1.04
C THR A 94 20.13 -2.15 0.78
N SER A 95 18.96 -2.79 0.87
CA SER A 95 17.68 -2.09 0.75
C SER A 95 17.50 -0.99 1.81
N ALA A 96 18.06 -1.18 3.01
CA ALA A 96 18.04 -0.15 4.04
C ALA A 96 18.84 1.08 3.64
N ASP A 97 20.00 0.89 3.00
CA ASP A 97 20.82 1.99 2.50
C ASP A 97 20.11 2.78 1.40
N VAL A 98 19.43 2.09 0.50
CA VAL A 98 18.61 2.71 -0.56
C VAL A 98 17.45 3.51 0.05
N ALA A 99 16.76 2.95 1.02
CA ALA A 99 15.66 3.63 1.70
C ALA A 99 16.14 4.90 2.41
N SER A 100 17.30 4.85 3.07
CA SER A 100 17.91 6.02 3.71
C SER A 100 18.32 7.09 2.70
N ALA A 101 18.86 6.69 1.55
CA ALA A 101 19.25 7.61 0.50
C ALA A 101 18.02 8.31 -0.12
N ILE A 102 16.92 7.60 -0.30
CA ILE A 102 15.65 8.18 -0.77
C ILE A 102 15.15 9.23 0.23
N TRP A 103 15.18 8.91 1.51
CA TRP A 103 14.79 9.84 2.56
C TRP A 103 15.65 11.13 2.54
N ASP A 104 16.94 10.99 2.41
CA ASP A 104 17.86 12.14 2.36
C ASP A 104 17.65 12.99 1.11
N ALA A 105 17.37 12.35 -0.03
CA ALA A 105 17.21 13.05 -1.31
C ALA A 105 15.84 13.72 -1.47
N ARG A 106 14.78 13.05 -1.06
CA ARG A 106 13.39 13.48 -1.34
C ARG A 106 12.50 13.58 -0.11
N ARG A 107 12.99 13.20 1.05
CA ARG A 107 12.21 13.14 2.29
C ARG A 107 10.99 12.24 2.17
N ILE A 108 11.05 11.25 1.29
CA ILE A 108 10.01 10.23 1.14
C ILE A 108 10.40 9.04 2.00
N ARG A 109 9.51 8.69 2.92
CA ARG A 109 9.73 7.56 3.83
C ARG A 109 9.39 6.26 3.12
N VAL A 110 10.37 5.41 2.92
CA VAL A 110 10.23 4.08 2.33
C VAL A 110 10.81 3.06 3.30
N GLU A 111 10.05 2.01 3.57
CA GLU A 111 10.54 0.92 4.39
C GLU A 111 11.44 -0.01 3.55
N LYS A 112 12.47 -0.57 4.17
CA LYS A 112 13.40 -1.49 3.50
C LYS A 112 12.72 -2.70 2.86
N LYS A 113 11.61 -3.16 3.44
CA LYS A 113 10.84 -4.29 2.90
C LYS A 113 10.16 -3.97 1.57
N HIS A 114 9.92 -2.69 1.28
CA HIS A 114 9.32 -2.22 0.03
C HIS A 114 10.37 -1.93 -1.06
N VAL A 115 11.64 -1.97 -0.73
CA VAL A 115 12.73 -1.84 -1.70
C VAL A 115 13.09 -3.23 -2.20
N HIS A 116 12.80 -3.48 -3.45
CA HIS A 116 13.04 -4.79 -4.08
C HIS A 116 14.45 -4.87 -4.64
N LEU A 117 15.35 -5.50 -3.89
CA LEU A 117 16.69 -5.85 -4.34
C LEU A 117 16.81 -7.36 -4.40
N LEU A 118 17.05 -7.88 -5.60
CA LEU A 118 17.31 -9.31 -5.78
C LEU A 118 18.61 -9.73 -5.09
N GLU A 119 19.63 -8.86 -5.20
CA GLU A 119 20.92 -9.06 -4.56
C GLU A 119 21.42 -7.71 -4.05
N PRO A 120 22.16 -7.68 -2.92
CA PRO A 120 22.79 -6.44 -2.47
C PRO A 120 23.76 -5.91 -3.54
N ILE A 121 23.84 -4.60 -3.67
CA ILE A 121 24.74 -3.97 -4.64
C ILE A 121 26.17 -4.06 -4.13
N LYS A 122 27.03 -4.68 -4.90
CA LYS A 122 28.43 -4.92 -4.53
C LYS A 122 29.43 -4.25 -5.49
N SER A 123 28.93 -3.50 -6.45
CA SER A 123 29.78 -2.85 -7.44
C SER A 123 29.43 -1.38 -7.60
N VAL A 124 30.42 -0.60 -8.01
CA VAL A 124 30.26 0.83 -8.32
C VAL A 124 29.53 0.97 -9.67
N GLY A 125 28.69 1.97 -9.80
CA GLY A 125 27.99 2.29 -11.04
C GLY A 125 26.51 2.55 -10.85
N SER A 126 25.79 2.60 -11.96
CA SER A 126 24.35 2.81 -11.98
C SER A 126 23.60 1.50 -11.78
N HIS A 127 22.64 1.51 -10.90
CA HIS A 127 21.75 0.36 -10.66
C HIS A 127 20.31 0.85 -10.63
N MET A 128 19.42 0.10 -11.22
CA MET A 128 17.98 0.38 -11.16
C MET A 128 17.37 -0.41 -10.02
N VAL A 129 16.71 0.27 -9.10
CA VAL A 129 16.11 -0.33 -7.92
C VAL A 129 14.61 -0.10 -7.97
N GLU A 130 13.84 -1.16 -7.82
CA GLU A 130 12.39 -1.09 -7.75
C GLU A 130 11.94 -0.83 -6.33
N VAL A 131 11.07 0.16 -6.16
CA VAL A 131 10.51 0.54 -4.86
C VAL A 131 8.99 0.44 -4.95
N GLU A 132 8.38 -0.36 -4.10
CA GLU A 132 6.94 -0.45 -3.99
C GLU A 132 6.43 0.68 -3.09
N VAL A 133 5.72 1.64 -3.69
CA VAL A 133 5.17 2.78 -2.96
C VAL A 133 3.86 2.40 -2.27
N ALA A 134 3.00 1.68 -3.00
CA ALA A 134 1.74 1.14 -2.53
C ALA A 134 1.38 -0.06 -3.38
N GLU A 135 0.36 -0.80 -3.01
CA GLU A 135 -0.11 -1.94 -3.79
C GLU A 135 -0.44 -1.51 -5.22
N GLY A 136 0.24 -2.10 -6.20
CA GLY A 136 0.09 -1.77 -7.62
C GLY A 136 0.90 -0.56 -8.09
N PHE A 137 1.64 0.13 -7.19
CA PHE A 137 2.48 1.28 -7.53
C PHE A 137 3.95 0.94 -7.28
N ILE A 138 4.67 0.66 -8.35
CA ILE A 138 6.10 0.35 -8.30
C ILE A 138 6.87 1.44 -9.04
N ALA A 139 7.79 2.08 -8.33
CA ALA A 139 8.68 3.08 -8.90
C ALA A 139 10.06 2.46 -9.16
N THR A 140 10.72 2.91 -10.22
CA THR A 140 12.10 2.54 -10.49
C THR A 140 13.00 3.73 -10.20
N VAL A 141 13.89 3.59 -9.22
CA VAL A 141 14.82 4.65 -8.80
C VAL A 141 16.21 4.33 -9.35
N LYS A 142 16.78 5.28 -10.06
CA LYS A 142 18.16 5.15 -10.51
C LYS A 142 19.10 5.41 -9.33
N THR A 143 19.86 4.40 -8.97
CA THR A 143 20.81 4.46 -7.86
C THR A 143 22.23 4.45 -8.43
N ILE A 144 23.00 5.47 -8.12
CA ILE A 144 24.40 5.57 -8.54
C ILE A 144 25.26 5.33 -7.30
N VAL A 145 26.09 4.32 -7.38
CA VAL A 145 27.06 4.01 -6.33
C VAL A 145 28.41 4.55 -6.75
N VAL A 146 28.99 5.39 -5.93
CA VAL A 146 30.28 6.00 -6.18
C VAL A 146 31.29 5.57 -5.11
N PRO A 147 32.58 5.46 -5.47
CA PRO A 147 33.60 5.18 -4.46
C PRO A 147 33.77 6.38 -3.52
N GLU A 148 33.92 6.05 -2.27
CA GLU A 148 34.17 7.04 -1.21
C GLU A 148 35.61 7.56 -1.27
#